data_9bca1ab4de83dfd131f331c3132016e1
#
_entry.id   9bca1ab4de83dfd131f331c3132016e1
#
_cell.length_a   1.000
_cell.length_b   1.000
_cell.length_c   1.000
_cell.angle_alpha   90.00
_cell.angle_beta   90.00
_cell.angle_gamma   90.00
#
_symmetry.space_group_name_H-M   'P 1'
#
loop_
_entity.id
_entity.type
_entity.pdbx_description
1 polymer ?
#
loop_
_entity_poly.entity_id
_entity_poly.type
_entity_poly.pdbx_seq_one_letter_code
_entity_poly.pdbx_strand_id
1 'polypeptide(L)'
;MSMSRLLTAAAMALGLAALPTIGDAQSFRGGQPIMWGADEVSRTPTALSLRGRAELTQGDNRIRADRVEAAVNDGALTRVEAAGNVYFVTSSQTIRGDRAVYTPANDTIVLTGDVILTQGQNVMTGARLTYNTRTEAAQMDGGSGGRVQGVFHPESSGN
;
A
#
# COMPACT_ATOMS: atom_id res chain seq x y z
N MET A 1 9.12 67.32 -44.91
CA MET A 1 9.77 67.68 -43.66
C MET A 1 8.93 67.12 -42.53
N SER A 2 9.34 66.05 -41.96
CA SER A 2 9.10 65.66 -40.55
C SER A 2 9.65 64.27 -40.34
N MET A 3 10.70 64.22 -39.60
CA MET A 3 11.38 62.94 -39.23
C MET A 3 10.65 62.37 -37.99
N SER A 4 10.04 61.24 -38.15
CA SER A 4 9.53 60.47 -37.05
C SER A 4 10.54 59.41 -36.63
N ARG A 5 11.06 59.53 -35.45
CA ARG A 5 11.99 58.59 -34.83
C ARG A 5 11.23 57.38 -34.34
N LEU A 6 11.54 56.22 -34.89
CA LEU A 6 11.10 54.91 -34.35
C LEU A 6 12.00 54.53 -33.16
N LEU A 7 11.40 54.47 -31.99
CA LEU A 7 11.98 53.83 -30.80
C LEU A 7 11.67 52.34 -30.83
N THR A 8 12.68 51.56 -31.10
CA THR A 8 12.65 50.08 -30.96
C THR A 8 12.83 49.75 -29.48
N ALA A 9 11.76 49.32 -28.81
CA ALA A 9 11.83 48.71 -27.50
C ALA A 9 12.19 47.22 -27.62
N ALA A 10 13.41 46.88 -27.19
CA ALA A 10 13.84 45.49 -27.08
C ALA A 10 13.18 44.87 -25.83
N ALA A 11 12.21 44.00 -26.04
CA ALA A 11 11.64 43.17 -24.98
C ALA A 11 12.59 41.98 -24.72
N MET A 12 13.33 42.02 -23.61
CA MET A 12 14.01 40.87 -23.08
C MET A 12 12.96 39.87 -22.57
N ALA A 13 12.75 38.81 -23.29
CA ALA A 13 12.03 37.65 -22.80
C ALA A 13 12.95 36.89 -21.81
N LEU A 14 12.67 37.05 -20.50
CA LEU A 14 13.22 36.13 -19.50
C LEU A 14 12.58 34.76 -19.74
N GLY A 15 13.36 33.84 -20.28
CA GLY A 15 12.99 32.43 -20.34
C GLY A 15 12.91 31.86 -18.93
N LEU A 16 11.71 31.66 -18.45
CA LEU A 16 11.46 30.86 -17.26
C LEU A 16 11.79 29.41 -17.61
N ALA A 17 12.96 28.95 -17.20
CA ALA A 17 13.31 27.54 -17.29
C ALA A 17 12.31 26.77 -16.40
N ALA A 18 11.39 26.04 -17.04
CA ALA A 18 10.54 25.09 -16.36
C ALA A 18 11.43 24.02 -15.74
N LEU A 19 11.56 24.03 -14.43
CA LEU A 19 12.15 22.92 -13.69
C LEU A 19 11.31 21.66 -13.98
N PRO A 20 11.94 20.52 -14.28
CA PRO A 20 11.19 19.28 -14.41
C PRO A 20 10.48 19.03 -13.08
N THR A 21 9.15 19.04 -13.11
CA THR A 21 8.35 18.55 -11.99
C THR A 21 8.74 17.10 -11.79
N ILE A 22 9.28 16.80 -10.59
CA ILE A 22 9.49 15.44 -10.15
C ILE A 22 8.11 14.78 -10.25
N GLY A 23 7.96 13.84 -11.17
CA GLY A 23 6.69 13.18 -11.45
C GLY A 23 6.07 12.68 -10.15
N ASP A 24 4.79 12.97 -10.00
CA ASP A 24 3.97 12.50 -8.88
C ASP A 24 4.21 11.02 -8.68
N ALA A 25 4.75 10.65 -7.52
CA ALA A 25 4.79 9.27 -7.07
C ALA A 25 3.33 8.81 -6.98
N GLN A 26 2.92 7.98 -7.94
CA GLN A 26 1.54 7.51 -8.02
C GLN A 26 1.24 6.66 -6.80
N SER A 27 0.29 7.13 -6.04
CA SER A 27 -0.23 6.57 -4.81
C SER A 27 -0.88 5.19 -5.03
N PHE A 28 -0.69 4.29 -4.10
CA PHE A 28 -1.71 3.29 -3.80
C PHE A 28 -2.99 4.07 -3.55
N ARG A 29 -4.01 3.97 -4.31
CA ARG A 29 -5.27 4.73 -4.26
C ARG A 29 -5.38 5.90 -3.26
N GLY A 30 -5.76 7.04 -3.72
CA GLY A 30 -6.19 8.17 -2.90
C GLY A 30 -5.16 9.26 -2.64
N GLY A 31 -4.08 9.37 -3.39
CA GLY A 31 -3.16 10.52 -3.29
C GLY A 31 -2.23 10.50 -2.07
N GLN A 32 -2.29 9.50 -1.21
CA GLN A 32 -1.38 9.39 -0.08
C GLN A 32 -0.05 8.76 -0.48
N PRO A 33 1.09 9.30 -0.02
CA PRO A 33 2.40 8.74 -0.34
C PRO A 33 2.56 7.35 0.27
N ILE A 34 3.27 6.47 -0.47
CA ILE A 34 3.72 5.20 0.06
C ILE A 34 5.11 5.40 0.64
N MET A 35 5.24 5.14 1.93
CA MET A 35 6.53 5.06 2.61
C MET A 35 6.98 3.61 2.68
N TRP A 36 8.26 3.37 2.53
CA TRP A 36 8.83 2.04 2.63
C TRP A 36 10.18 2.06 3.35
N GLY A 37 10.53 0.93 3.95
CA GLY A 37 11.80 0.71 4.62
C GLY A 37 12.18 -0.77 4.55
N ALA A 38 13.49 -1.04 4.53
CA ALA A 38 14.06 -2.39 4.57
C ALA A 38 15.55 -2.32 4.87
N ASP A 39 16.17 -3.47 5.18
CA ASP A 39 17.62 -3.55 5.31
C ASP A 39 18.32 -3.50 3.95
N GLU A 40 17.70 -4.07 2.91
CA GLU A 40 18.17 -4.08 1.54
C GLU A 40 17.05 -3.73 0.57
N VAL A 41 17.35 -2.88 -0.40
CA VAL A 41 16.39 -2.44 -1.42
C VAL A 41 17.00 -2.61 -2.81
N SER A 42 16.24 -3.22 -3.70
CA SER A 42 16.55 -3.30 -5.13
C SER A 42 15.37 -2.76 -5.94
N ARG A 43 15.66 -1.91 -6.92
CA ARG A 43 14.67 -1.30 -7.78
C ARG A 43 15.02 -1.48 -9.24
N THR A 44 14.03 -1.88 -10.03
CA THR A 44 14.05 -1.86 -11.50
C THR A 44 12.89 -0.98 -12.02
N PRO A 45 12.80 -0.71 -13.33
CA PRO A 45 11.66 0.02 -13.90
C PRO A 45 10.29 -0.65 -13.61
N THR A 46 10.27 -1.98 -13.41
CA THR A 46 9.04 -2.77 -13.26
C THR A 46 8.86 -3.42 -11.90
N ALA A 47 9.83 -3.27 -10.98
CA ALA A 47 9.76 -3.92 -9.68
C ALA A 47 10.52 -3.16 -8.59
N LEU A 48 10.03 -3.27 -7.36
CA LEU A 48 10.72 -2.88 -6.14
C LEU A 48 10.79 -4.11 -5.22
N SER A 49 11.98 -4.48 -4.78
CA SER A 49 12.23 -5.57 -3.84
C SER A 49 12.80 -5.01 -2.54
N LEU A 50 12.15 -5.35 -1.44
CA LEU A 50 12.54 -5.01 -0.07
C LEU A 50 12.88 -6.28 0.67
N ARG A 51 14.05 -6.34 1.31
CA ARG A 51 14.50 -7.51 2.07
C ARG A 51 15.02 -7.11 3.44
N GLY A 52 14.69 -7.95 4.43
CA GLY A 52 15.02 -7.72 5.82
C GLY A 52 14.21 -6.58 6.43
N ARG A 53 13.37 -6.89 7.42
CA ARG A 53 12.50 -5.94 8.11
C ARG A 53 11.72 -5.04 7.15
N ALA A 54 11.26 -5.64 6.05
CA ALA A 54 10.55 -4.90 5.01
C ALA A 54 9.24 -4.32 5.54
N GLU A 55 9.00 -3.05 5.24
CA GLU A 55 7.80 -2.32 5.65
C GLU A 55 7.30 -1.44 4.51
N LEU A 56 5.98 -1.46 4.30
CA LEU A 56 5.26 -0.52 3.44
C LEU A 56 4.15 0.13 4.25
N THR A 57 4.04 1.45 4.19
CA THR A 57 3.00 2.21 4.89
C THR A 57 2.32 3.16 3.93
N GLN A 58 0.98 3.18 3.97
CA GLN A 58 0.16 4.16 3.28
C GLN A 58 -1.02 4.56 4.16
N GLY A 59 -1.06 5.81 4.59
CA GLY A 59 -2.04 6.24 5.58
C GLY A 59 -1.96 5.39 6.85
N ASP A 60 -3.08 4.84 7.26
CA ASP A 60 -3.19 3.96 8.44
C ASP A 60 -2.85 2.49 8.13
N ASN A 61 -2.64 2.16 6.85
CA ASN A 61 -2.34 0.79 6.44
C ASN A 61 -0.83 0.55 6.44
N ARG A 62 -0.41 -0.54 7.08
CA ARG A 62 0.99 -0.95 7.17
C ARG A 62 1.12 -2.44 6.88
N ILE A 63 2.04 -2.80 5.99
CA ILE A 63 2.49 -4.18 5.77
C ILE A 63 3.92 -4.31 6.27
N ARG A 64 4.17 -5.33 7.09
CA ARG A 64 5.51 -5.71 7.55
C ARG A 64 5.75 -7.18 7.21
N ALA A 65 6.96 -7.51 6.76
CA ALA A 65 7.35 -8.88 6.41
C ALA A 65 8.88 -9.02 6.39
N ASP A 66 9.36 -10.23 6.25
CA ASP A 66 10.80 -10.47 6.01
C ASP A 66 11.18 -9.99 4.60
N ARG A 67 10.27 -10.12 3.63
CA ARG A 67 10.45 -9.68 2.24
C ARG A 67 9.15 -9.13 1.66
N VAL A 68 9.28 -8.08 0.87
CA VAL A 68 8.18 -7.52 0.06
C VAL A 68 8.66 -7.30 -1.38
N GLU A 69 7.87 -7.76 -2.33
CA GLU A 69 8.07 -7.56 -3.77
C GLU A 69 6.88 -6.76 -4.32
N ALA A 70 7.15 -5.63 -4.94
CA ALA A 70 6.13 -4.81 -5.58
C ALA A 70 6.35 -4.77 -7.09
N ALA A 71 5.33 -5.11 -7.86
CA ALA A 71 5.33 -5.02 -9.32
C ALA A 71 4.71 -3.70 -9.77
N VAL A 72 5.38 -3.05 -10.72
CA VAL A 72 4.98 -1.77 -11.28
C VAL A 72 4.86 -1.91 -12.80
N ASN A 73 3.79 -1.39 -13.38
CA ASN A 73 3.59 -1.31 -14.82
C ASN A 73 3.18 0.11 -15.19
N ASP A 74 3.89 0.72 -16.13
CA ASP A 74 3.68 2.11 -16.56
C ASP A 74 3.58 3.11 -15.38
N GLY A 75 4.44 2.93 -14.38
CA GLY A 75 4.46 3.77 -13.18
C GLY A 75 3.36 3.46 -12.16
N ALA A 76 2.43 2.57 -12.46
CA ALA A 76 1.36 2.15 -11.55
C ALA A 76 1.73 0.84 -10.84
N LEU A 77 1.46 0.78 -9.53
CA LEU A 77 1.57 -0.45 -8.76
C LEU A 77 0.48 -1.43 -9.17
N THR A 78 0.86 -2.64 -9.53
CA THR A 78 -0.07 -3.67 -10.00
C THR A 78 -0.24 -4.82 -9.02
N ARG A 79 0.77 -5.11 -8.21
CA ARG A 79 0.77 -6.21 -7.25
C ARG A 79 1.82 -5.98 -6.17
N VAL A 80 1.50 -6.37 -4.94
CA VAL A 80 2.46 -6.47 -3.83
C VAL A 80 2.39 -7.87 -3.25
N GLU A 81 3.53 -8.52 -3.11
CA GLU A 81 3.67 -9.79 -2.39
C GLU A 81 4.55 -9.59 -1.17
N ALA A 82 4.07 -10.04 -0.02
CA ALA A 82 4.83 -10.07 1.22
C ALA A 82 5.00 -11.53 1.66
N ALA A 83 6.18 -11.89 2.16
CA ALA A 83 6.48 -13.24 2.60
C ALA A 83 7.37 -13.24 3.84
N GLY A 84 7.08 -14.19 4.73
CA GLY A 84 7.76 -14.40 6.01
C GLY A 84 7.29 -13.41 7.08
N ASN A 85 6.71 -13.93 8.17
CA ASN A 85 6.23 -13.14 9.30
C ASN A 85 5.41 -11.90 8.89
N VAL A 86 4.40 -12.13 8.05
CA VAL A 86 3.60 -11.04 7.50
C VAL A 86 2.63 -10.50 8.54
N TYR A 87 2.61 -9.18 8.69
CA TYR A 87 1.64 -8.43 9.46
C TYR A 87 1.02 -7.35 8.58
N PHE A 88 -0.29 -7.35 8.48
CA PHE A 88 -1.05 -6.24 7.92
C PHE A 88 -1.80 -5.56 9.05
N VAL A 89 -1.54 -4.28 9.25
CA VAL A 89 -2.07 -3.47 10.35
C VAL A 89 -2.86 -2.32 9.77
N THR A 90 -4.06 -2.11 10.30
CA THR A 90 -4.90 -0.94 10.05
C THR A 90 -5.16 -0.21 11.37
N SER A 91 -5.93 0.89 11.35
CA SER A 91 -6.34 1.59 12.57
C SER A 91 -7.19 0.72 13.51
N SER A 92 -7.91 -0.29 12.98
CA SER A 92 -8.89 -1.09 13.74
C SER A 92 -8.49 -2.54 13.97
N GLN A 93 -7.55 -3.07 13.18
CA GLN A 93 -7.26 -4.50 13.23
C GLN A 93 -5.82 -4.83 12.83
N THR A 94 -5.38 -6.01 13.28
CA THR A 94 -4.10 -6.60 12.91
C THR A 94 -4.35 -7.99 12.34
N ILE A 95 -3.75 -8.27 11.18
CA ILE A 95 -3.84 -9.55 10.52
C ILE A 95 -2.42 -10.11 10.36
N ARG A 96 -2.20 -11.32 10.86
CA ARG A 96 -0.94 -12.05 10.73
C ARG A 96 -1.11 -13.20 9.76
N GLY A 97 -0.06 -13.53 9.01
CA GLY A 97 0.03 -14.71 8.14
C GLY A 97 1.45 -14.97 7.71
N ASP A 98 1.67 -16.02 6.91
CA ASP A 98 2.99 -16.34 6.36
C ASP A 98 3.24 -15.61 5.04
N ARG A 99 2.18 -15.35 4.28
CA ARG A 99 2.23 -14.67 2.98
C ARG A 99 1.03 -13.76 2.81
N ALA A 100 1.23 -12.63 2.14
CA ALA A 100 0.16 -11.75 1.69
C ALA A 100 0.36 -11.37 0.23
N VAL A 101 -0.75 -11.22 -0.49
CA VAL A 101 -0.79 -10.71 -1.85
C VAL A 101 -1.83 -9.61 -1.93
N TYR A 102 -1.39 -8.39 -2.23
CA TYR A 102 -2.26 -7.25 -2.45
C TYR A 102 -2.42 -6.97 -3.94
N THR A 103 -3.65 -6.80 -4.38
CA THR A 103 -4.03 -6.45 -5.75
C THR A 103 -4.74 -5.10 -5.76
N PRO A 104 -4.05 -4.00 -6.13
CA PRO A 104 -4.63 -2.66 -6.11
C PRO A 104 -5.89 -2.49 -6.97
N ALA A 105 -5.99 -3.23 -8.08
CA ALA A 105 -7.10 -3.11 -9.03
C ALA A 105 -8.48 -3.39 -8.40
N ASN A 106 -8.55 -4.22 -7.36
CA ASN A 106 -9.78 -4.59 -6.67
C ASN A 106 -9.72 -4.34 -5.15
N ASP A 107 -8.73 -3.62 -4.65
CA ASP A 107 -8.52 -3.32 -3.23
C ASP A 107 -8.43 -4.56 -2.35
N THR A 108 -7.97 -5.69 -2.88
CA THR A 108 -8.00 -6.95 -2.17
C THR A 108 -6.61 -7.36 -1.71
N ILE A 109 -6.49 -7.72 -0.44
CA ILE A 109 -5.34 -8.41 0.13
C ILE A 109 -5.74 -9.82 0.54
N VAL A 110 -4.96 -10.81 0.13
CA VAL A 110 -5.13 -12.22 0.50
C VAL A 110 -3.96 -12.64 1.36
N LEU A 111 -4.25 -13.04 2.60
CA LEU A 111 -3.26 -13.63 3.50
C LEU A 111 -3.45 -15.14 3.57
N THR A 112 -2.34 -15.87 3.67
CA THR A 112 -2.32 -17.33 3.78
C THR A 112 -1.26 -17.77 4.78
N GLY A 113 -1.45 -18.99 5.33
CA GLY A 113 -0.55 -19.63 6.31
C GLY A 113 -0.81 -19.13 7.73
N ASP A 114 -1.44 -19.96 8.53
CA ASP A 114 -1.75 -19.72 9.96
C ASP A 114 -2.26 -18.30 10.21
N VAL A 115 -3.34 -17.94 9.49
CA VAL A 115 -3.86 -16.57 9.53
C VAL A 115 -4.57 -16.29 10.83
N ILE A 116 -4.23 -15.17 11.45
CA ILE A 116 -4.86 -14.66 12.66
C ILE A 116 -5.32 -13.23 12.40
N LEU A 117 -6.62 -12.99 12.52
CA LEU A 117 -7.22 -11.66 12.51
C LEU A 117 -7.55 -11.27 13.96
N THR A 118 -7.05 -10.13 14.40
CA THR A 118 -7.34 -9.55 15.71
C THR A 118 -7.98 -8.18 15.55
N GLN A 119 -9.13 -7.97 16.17
CA GLN A 119 -9.85 -6.71 16.23
C GLN A 119 -10.32 -6.44 17.65
N GLY A 120 -9.63 -5.56 18.36
CA GLY A 120 -9.84 -5.36 19.79
C GLY A 120 -9.63 -6.66 20.56
N GLN A 121 -10.68 -7.16 21.23
CA GLN A 121 -10.68 -8.45 21.95
C GLN A 121 -11.15 -9.63 21.07
N ASN A 122 -11.62 -9.36 19.87
CA ASN A 122 -12.08 -10.38 18.93
C ASN A 122 -10.93 -10.99 18.18
N VAL A 123 -10.89 -12.29 18.07
CA VAL A 123 -9.86 -13.04 17.35
C VAL A 123 -10.52 -14.07 16.44
N MET A 124 -10.01 -14.20 15.23
CA MET A 124 -10.41 -15.21 14.26
C MET A 124 -9.17 -15.86 13.66
N THR A 125 -9.17 -17.18 13.52
CA THR A 125 -8.07 -17.96 12.95
C THR A 125 -8.54 -18.85 11.82
N GLY A 126 -7.68 -19.01 10.80
CA GLY A 126 -7.95 -19.85 9.64
C GLY A 126 -6.71 -20.01 8.75
N ALA A 127 -6.89 -20.65 7.62
CA ALA A 127 -5.81 -20.90 6.68
C ALA A 127 -5.64 -19.78 5.64
N ARG A 128 -6.74 -19.09 5.32
CA ARG A 128 -6.76 -18.04 4.30
C ARG A 128 -7.74 -16.93 4.68
N LEU A 129 -7.30 -15.70 4.52
CA LEU A 129 -8.16 -14.52 4.68
C LEU A 129 -8.14 -13.71 3.38
N THR A 130 -9.31 -13.35 2.89
CA THR A 130 -9.50 -12.35 1.86
C THR A 130 -10.06 -11.09 2.52
N TYR A 131 -9.33 -9.99 2.39
CA TYR A 131 -9.66 -8.71 3.01
C TYR A 131 -9.74 -7.61 1.95
N ASN A 132 -10.79 -6.80 1.98
CA ASN A 132 -10.91 -5.63 1.12
C ASN A 132 -10.48 -4.38 1.89
N THR A 133 -9.43 -3.71 1.43
CA THR A 133 -8.83 -2.56 2.12
C THR A 133 -9.68 -1.30 2.07
N ARG A 134 -10.70 -1.26 1.20
CA ARG A 134 -11.59 -0.10 1.07
C ARG A 134 -12.87 -0.26 1.90
N THR A 135 -13.43 -1.46 1.96
CA THR A 135 -14.70 -1.74 2.66
C THR A 135 -14.49 -2.39 4.02
N GLU A 136 -13.24 -2.77 4.34
CA GLU A 136 -12.86 -3.52 5.54
C GLU A 136 -13.55 -4.89 5.66
N ALA A 137 -14.19 -5.36 4.59
CA ALA A 137 -14.82 -6.67 4.56
C ALA A 137 -13.75 -7.78 4.60
N ALA A 138 -13.96 -8.75 5.48
CA ALA A 138 -13.07 -9.88 5.70
C ALA A 138 -13.81 -11.20 5.53
N GLN A 139 -13.21 -12.13 4.79
CA GLN A 139 -13.68 -13.50 4.64
C GLN A 139 -12.55 -14.47 5.00
N MET A 140 -12.77 -15.29 6.02
CA MET A 140 -11.84 -16.30 6.49
C MET A 140 -12.25 -17.69 5.98
N ASP A 141 -11.27 -18.48 5.58
CA ASP A 141 -11.42 -19.87 5.14
C ASP A 141 -10.52 -20.78 5.97
N GLY A 142 -11.03 -21.93 6.39
CA GLY A 142 -10.29 -22.90 7.19
C GLY A 142 -9.31 -23.76 6.40
N GLY A 143 -9.34 -23.68 5.06
CA GLY A 143 -8.54 -24.53 4.20
C GLY A 143 -9.04 -25.97 4.11
N SER A 144 -8.31 -26.80 3.37
CA SER A 144 -8.66 -28.22 3.17
C SER A 144 -8.59 -28.99 4.49
N GLY A 145 -9.74 -29.48 4.97
CA GLY A 145 -9.85 -30.23 6.23
C GLY A 145 -9.72 -29.39 7.51
N GLY A 146 -9.54 -28.07 7.38
CA GLY A 146 -9.44 -27.12 8.49
C GLY A 146 -10.78 -26.47 8.83
N ARG A 147 -10.78 -25.72 9.94
CA ARG A 147 -11.93 -24.97 10.42
C ARG A 147 -11.50 -23.55 10.74
N VAL A 148 -12.40 -22.58 10.48
CA VAL A 148 -12.30 -21.26 11.05
C VAL A 148 -12.73 -21.34 12.52
N GLN A 149 -11.94 -20.73 13.39
CA GLN A 149 -12.24 -20.62 14.81
C GLN A 149 -12.18 -19.14 15.21
N GLY A 150 -12.97 -18.76 16.21
CA GLY A 150 -12.95 -17.38 16.66
C GLY A 150 -13.50 -17.22 18.07
N VAL A 151 -13.12 -16.12 18.69
CA VAL A 151 -13.67 -15.61 19.93
C VAL A 151 -14.27 -14.23 19.64
N PHE A 152 -15.51 -14.06 19.98
CA PHE A 152 -16.23 -12.81 19.85
C PHE A 152 -16.67 -12.32 21.23
N HIS A 153 -16.34 -11.09 21.55
CA HIS A 153 -16.76 -10.42 22.77
C HIS A 153 -17.86 -9.42 22.38
N PRO A 154 -19.14 -9.72 22.67
CA PRO A 154 -20.21 -8.75 22.44
C PRO A 154 -20.00 -7.53 23.35
N GLU A 155 -20.20 -6.35 22.80
CA GLU A 155 -20.25 -5.14 23.63
C GLU A 155 -21.45 -5.26 24.56
N SER A 156 -21.22 -5.13 25.87
CA SER A 156 -22.30 -5.03 26.83
C SER A 156 -23.04 -3.72 26.58
N SER A 157 -24.25 -3.79 26.10
CA SER A 157 -25.14 -2.64 26.04
C SER A 157 -25.35 -2.17 27.50
N GLY A 158 -24.56 -1.13 27.87
CA GLY A 158 -24.75 -0.44 29.13
C GLY A 158 -26.19 0.14 29.17
N ASN A 159 -26.96 -0.35 30.08
CA ASN A 159 -28.28 0.18 30.38
C ASN A 159 -28.15 1.46 31.22
#